data_3d2b78c99c539db32d6b4310ab6eb08d
#
_entry.id   3d2b78c99c539db32d6b4310ab6eb08d
#
_cell.length_a   1.000
_cell.length_b   1.000
_cell.length_c   1.000
_cell.angle_alpha   90.00
_cell.angle_beta   90.00
_cell.angle_gamma   90.00
#
_symmetry.space_group_name_H-M   'P 1'
#
loop_
_entity.id
_entity.type
_entity.pdbx_description
1 polymer ?
#
loop_
_entity_poly.entity_id
_entity_poly.type
_entity_poly.pdbx_seq_one_letter_code
_entity_poly.pdbx_strand_id
1 'polypeptide(L)'
;MTKLHTPGNYRKNHNIIKFAKSSSITDLTVVFIHGLYGTAGERGLKSYILGEKIRRLGVANVAYFNSSRDWKIYKSGDEKKAFCGKTFDEERRDILDMFRVLNERAPEVFGARQKRYQIVANSMGGTMVSTLREVFPRVGKVVLCGLGTGASSATKPILSTYPSKRYVTSAAATFTGDVLLLQGEKDAVVPLASQDELLAAYSSARLAAKKVIPGANHNFSKIDGGNQSLAYELYISVIFSFLMGIE
;
A
#
# COMPACT_ATOMS: atom_id res chain seq x y z
N MET A 1 -15.86 2.19 12.11
CA MET A 1 -14.43 1.89 11.88
C MET A 1 -13.74 1.80 13.22
N THR A 2 -13.18 0.64 13.56
CA THR A 2 -12.42 0.40 14.79
C THR A 2 -10.97 0.81 14.59
N LYS A 3 -10.35 1.43 15.59
CA LYS A 3 -8.95 1.85 15.55
C LYS A 3 -8.17 1.15 16.65
N LEU A 4 -7.02 0.58 16.30
CA LEU A 4 -6.13 -0.10 17.23
C LEU A 4 -4.74 0.54 17.16
N HIS A 5 -4.12 0.73 18.33
CA HIS A 5 -2.74 1.14 18.48
C HIS A 5 -1.93 -0.07 18.91
N THR A 6 -0.81 -0.32 18.26
CA THR A 6 0.10 -1.42 18.58
C THR A 6 1.54 -0.91 18.70
N PRO A 7 2.40 -1.55 19.48
CA PRO A 7 3.82 -1.21 19.51
C PRO A 7 4.39 -1.17 18.09
N GLY A 8 5.23 -0.19 17.82
CA GLY A 8 5.94 -0.05 16.56
C GLY A 8 7.44 -0.18 16.73
N ASN A 9 8.13 -0.33 15.63
CA ASN A 9 9.58 -0.58 15.61
C ASN A 9 10.44 0.70 15.65
N TYR A 10 9.80 1.87 15.56
CA TYR A 10 10.51 3.14 15.54
C TYR A 10 10.36 3.92 16.84
N ARG A 11 11.45 4.12 17.60
CA ARG A 11 11.56 4.98 18.80
C ARG A 11 10.41 4.80 19.82
N LYS A 12 9.96 3.58 20.07
CA LYS A 12 8.81 3.27 20.94
C LYS A 12 7.49 3.95 20.54
N ASN A 13 7.41 4.54 19.34
CA ASN A 13 6.16 5.01 18.78
C ASN A 13 5.25 3.82 18.41
N HIS A 14 3.98 4.10 18.16
CA HIS A 14 3.01 3.06 17.86
C HIS A 14 2.56 3.07 16.40
N ASN A 15 2.20 1.89 15.91
CA ASN A 15 1.45 1.71 14.68
C ASN A 15 -0.03 2.03 14.91
N ILE A 16 -0.73 2.42 13.87
CA ILE A 16 -2.18 2.57 13.90
C ILE A 16 -2.79 1.70 12.81
N ILE A 17 -3.65 0.76 13.21
CA ILE A 17 -4.46 -0.03 12.30
C ILE A 17 -5.91 0.45 12.42
N LYS A 18 -6.54 0.74 11.29
CA LYS A 18 -7.97 1.06 11.24
C LYS A 18 -8.69 -0.06 10.52
N PHE A 19 -9.73 -0.58 11.13
CA PHE A 19 -10.53 -1.68 10.62
C PHE A 19 -11.91 -1.18 10.21
N ALA A 20 -12.34 -1.54 9.01
CA ALA A 20 -13.69 -1.29 8.52
C ALA A 20 -14.32 -2.63 8.11
N LYS A 21 -15.29 -3.08 8.91
CA LYS A 21 -16.00 -4.33 8.67
C LYS A 21 -16.87 -4.24 7.43
N SER A 22 -16.86 -5.28 6.63
CA SER A 22 -17.76 -5.48 5.49
C SER A 22 -19.23 -5.53 5.93
N SER A 23 -20.15 -5.17 5.03
CA SER A 23 -21.60 -5.37 5.23
C SER A 23 -21.99 -6.85 5.26
N SER A 24 -21.15 -7.73 4.74
CA SER A 24 -21.33 -9.19 4.74
C SER A 24 -20.19 -9.90 5.46
N ILE A 25 -20.41 -11.11 5.96
CA ILE A 25 -19.35 -11.93 6.53
C ILE A 25 -18.45 -12.43 5.40
N THR A 26 -17.16 -12.16 5.50
CA THR A 26 -16.15 -12.56 4.50
C THR A 26 -14.82 -12.90 5.18
N ASP A 27 -14.06 -13.80 4.58
CA ASP A 27 -12.70 -14.16 5.00
C ASP A 27 -11.61 -13.44 4.21
N LEU A 28 -12.01 -12.48 3.35
CA LEU A 28 -11.13 -11.64 2.56
C LEU A 28 -10.95 -10.26 3.22
N THR A 29 -9.71 -9.78 3.30
CA THR A 29 -9.41 -8.40 3.69
C THR A 29 -8.61 -7.69 2.62
N VAL A 30 -9.05 -6.50 2.24
CA VAL A 30 -8.24 -5.55 1.46
C VAL A 30 -7.44 -4.67 2.42
N VAL A 31 -6.12 -4.67 2.27
CA VAL A 31 -5.18 -3.92 3.11
C VAL A 31 -4.63 -2.74 2.32
N PHE A 32 -4.74 -1.54 2.87
CA PHE A 32 -4.16 -0.32 2.30
C PHE A 32 -2.90 0.07 3.05
N ILE A 33 -1.80 0.27 2.31
CA ILE A 33 -0.48 0.66 2.84
C ILE A 33 -0.07 1.99 2.21
N HIS A 34 0.29 2.95 3.06
CA HIS A 34 0.66 4.30 2.64
C HIS A 34 2.06 4.35 2.00
N GLY A 35 2.32 5.43 1.25
CA GLY A 35 3.66 5.81 0.81
C GLY A 35 4.47 6.54 1.87
N LEU A 36 5.69 6.94 1.52
CA LEU A 36 6.56 7.73 2.39
C LEU A 36 5.83 9.00 2.86
N TYR A 37 5.85 9.25 4.16
CA TYR A 37 5.20 10.37 4.84
C TYR A 37 3.66 10.38 4.77
N GLY A 38 3.03 9.40 4.13
CA GLY A 38 1.58 9.34 4.00
C GLY A 38 0.86 8.64 5.14
N THR A 39 -0.46 8.61 5.04
CA THR A 39 -1.37 7.78 5.86
C THR A 39 -2.37 7.05 4.96
N ALA A 40 -3.03 6.05 5.53
CA ALA A 40 -4.13 5.34 4.88
C ALA A 40 -5.40 5.44 5.73
N GLY A 41 -6.57 5.49 5.05
CA GLY A 41 -7.87 5.44 5.72
C GLY A 41 -8.29 6.72 6.43
N GLU A 42 -7.75 7.88 6.07
CA GLU A 42 -8.30 9.19 6.45
C GLU A 42 -9.41 9.59 5.48
N ARG A 43 -10.48 10.24 6.01
CA ARG A 43 -11.57 10.75 5.17
C ARG A 43 -11.03 11.67 4.08
N GLY A 44 -11.55 11.53 2.87
CA GLY A 44 -11.09 12.27 1.69
C GLY A 44 -9.91 11.65 0.96
N LEU A 45 -9.16 10.73 1.57
CA LEU A 45 -8.11 10.01 0.85
C LEU A 45 -8.69 8.92 -0.07
N LYS A 46 -8.00 8.66 -1.18
CA LYS A 46 -8.35 7.62 -2.15
C LYS A 46 -8.51 6.24 -1.51
N SER A 47 -7.61 5.90 -0.57
CA SER A 47 -7.67 4.64 0.18
C SER A 47 -8.97 4.52 0.98
N TYR A 48 -9.43 5.61 1.61
CA TYR A 48 -10.69 5.62 2.34
C TYR A 48 -11.89 5.44 1.40
N ILE A 49 -11.95 6.19 0.29
CA ILE A 49 -13.07 6.15 -0.65
C ILE A 49 -13.20 4.77 -1.29
N LEU A 50 -12.07 4.20 -1.74
CA LEU A 50 -12.03 2.86 -2.32
C LEU A 50 -12.40 1.79 -1.27
N GLY A 51 -11.87 1.88 -0.06
CA GLY A 51 -12.19 0.96 1.02
C GLY A 51 -13.66 1.00 1.43
N GLU A 52 -14.27 2.20 1.49
CA GLU A 52 -15.71 2.34 1.75
C GLU A 52 -16.57 1.70 0.66
N LYS A 53 -16.18 1.85 -0.61
CA LYS A 53 -16.86 1.18 -1.74
C LYS A 53 -16.79 -0.35 -1.59
N ILE A 54 -15.61 -0.91 -1.33
CA ILE A 54 -15.38 -2.36 -1.17
C ILE A 54 -16.21 -2.94 -0.02
N ARG A 55 -16.14 -2.33 1.16
CA ARG A 55 -16.85 -2.86 2.34
C ARG A 55 -18.36 -2.75 2.24
N ARG A 56 -18.89 -1.66 1.63
CA ARG A 56 -20.34 -1.46 1.44
C ARG A 56 -20.93 -2.47 0.47
N LEU A 57 -20.17 -2.90 -0.51
CA LEU A 57 -20.57 -3.96 -1.43
C LEU A 57 -20.50 -5.37 -0.80
N GLY A 58 -20.04 -5.49 0.42
CA GLY A 58 -20.01 -6.78 1.13
C GLY A 58 -18.91 -7.73 0.65
N VAL A 59 -17.97 -7.29 -0.21
CA VAL A 59 -17.00 -8.18 -0.87
C VAL A 59 -15.80 -8.50 0.02
N ALA A 60 -15.32 -7.53 0.80
CA ALA A 60 -14.18 -7.70 1.68
C ALA A 60 -14.23 -6.78 2.90
N ASN A 61 -13.61 -7.22 3.99
CA ASN A 61 -13.22 -6.35 5.08
C ASN A 61 -12.09 -5.44 4.61
N VAL A 62 -11.87 -4.32 5.31
CA VAL A 62 -10.82 -3.37 4.96
C VAL A 62 -9.95 -3.08 6.18
N ALA A 63 -8.64 -3.06 5.98
CA ALA A 63 -7.67 -2.63 6.96
C ALA A 63 -6.77 -1.53 6.37
N TYR A 64 -6.52 -0.48 7.16
CA TYR A 64 -5.61 0.60 6.79
C TYR A 64 -4.43 0.59 7.74
N PHE A 65 -3.23 0.39 7.20
CA PHE A 65 -1.99 0.30 7.96
C PHE A 65 -1.27 1.65 7.96
N ASN A 66 -0.99 2.15 9.16
CA ASN A 66 -0.21 3.36 9.37
C ASN A 66 0.94 3.03 10.33
N SER A 67 2.14 2.98 9.79
CA SER A 67 3.35 2.60 10.48
C SER A 67 3.75 3.59 11.58
N SER A 68 4.57 3.13 12.50
CA SER A 68 5.06 3.93 13.63
C SER A 68 5.86 5.15 13.17
N ARG A 69 5.58 6.29 13.80
CA ARG A 69 6.20 7.59 13.57
C ARG A 69 6.02 8.45 14.82
N ASP A 70 6.69 9.55 14.92
CA ASP A 70 6.34 10.53 15.94
C ASP A 70 4.99 11.18 15.58
N TRP A 71 3.92 10.65 16.15
CA TRP A 71 2.56 11.10 15.86
C TRP A 71 2.26 12.52 16.31
N LYS A 72 3.00 13.05 17.31
CA LYS A 72 2.85 14.44 17.75
C LYS A 72 3.42 15.38 16.69
N ILE A 73 4.64 15.11 16.22
CA ILE A 73 5.28 15.88 15.16
C ILE A 73 4.50 15.74 13.85
N TYR A 74 4.04 14.51 13.51
CA TYR A 74 3.23 14.29 12.31
C TYR A 74 1.98 15.17 12.28
N LYS A 75 1.25 15.24 13.39
CA LYS A 75 0.04 16.06 13.53
C LYS A 75 0.30 17.57 13.51
N SER A 76 1.51 18.02 13.82
CA SER A 76 1.88 19.44 13.69
C SER A 76 2.24 19.85 12.25
N GLY A 77 2.18 18.91 11.28
CA GLY A 77 2.43 19.17 9.86
C GLY A 77 3.88 18.96 9.43
N ASP A 78 4.77 18.50 10.30
CA ASP A 78 6.16 18.18 9.93
C ASP A 78 6.33 16.66 9.73
N GLU A 79 5.79 16.16 8.61
CA GLU A 79 5.81 14.74 8.28
C GLU A 79 7.24 14.21 8.12
N LYS A 80 8.18 15.03 7.60
CA LYS A 80 9.57 14.61 7.41
C LYS A 80 10.26 14.38 8.76
N LYS A 81 10.07 15.27 9.73
CA LYS A 81 10.60 15.11 11.08
C LYS A 81 10.01 13.92 11.81
N ALA A 82 8.73 13.64 11.58
CA ALA A 82 8.03 12.52 12.20
C ALA A 82 8.67 11.16 11.87
N PHE A 83 9.37 11.04 10.74
CA PHE A 83 10.10 9.83 10.29
C PHE A 83 11.62 9.97 10.41
N CYS A 84 12.15 11.04 10.97
CA CYS A 84 13.59 11.32 10.97
C CYS A 84 14.40 10.19 11.63
N GLY A 85 15.26 9.56 10.84
CA GLY A 85 16.09 8.43 11.26
C GLY A 85 15.40 7.06 11.29
N LYS A 86 14.12 6.95 10.88
CA LYS A 86 13.49 5.65 10.68
C LYS A 86 14.11 4.95 9.47
N THR A 87 14.35 3.65 9.60
CA THR A 87 14.93 2.84 8.54
C THR A 87 13.85 2.11 7.72
N PHE A 88 14.21 1.66 6.51
CA PHE A 88 13.34 0.83 5.67
C PHE A 88 12.95 -0.46 6.39
N ASP A 89 13.90 -1.07 7.12
CA ASP A 89 13.64 -2.33 7.84
C ASP A 89 12.68 -2.14 9.02
N GLU A 90 12.78 -1.03 9.77
CA GLU A 90 11.80 -0.69 10.82
C GLU A 90 10.39 -0.50 10.23
N GLU A 91 10.29 0.18 9.08
CA GLU A 91 9.01 0.36 8.39
C GLU A 91 8.44 -0.98 7.90
N ARG A 92 9.29 -1.85 7.32
CA ARG A 92 8.92 -3.18 6.86
C ARG A 92 8.44 -4.06 8.03
N ARG A 93 9.15 -4.04 9.16
CA ARG A 93 8.75 -4.76 10.38
C ARG A 93 7.43 -4.26 10.93
N ASP A 94 7.19 -2.95 10.93
CA ASP A 94 5.89 -2.38 11.30
C ASP A 94 4.75 -2.98 10.48
N ILE A 95 4.94 -3.13 9.16
CA ILE A 95 3.91 -3.72 8.29
C ILE A 95 3.70 -5.20 8.63
N LEU A 96 4.75 -5.98 8.86
CA LEU A 96 4.64 -7.38 9.26
C LEU A 96 3.92 -7.53 10.60
N ASP A 97 4.24 -6.71 11.60
CA ASP A 97 3.57 -6.70 12.90
C ASP A 97 2.09 -6.34 12.75
N MET A 98 1.74 -5.40 11.88
CA MET A 98 0.35 -5.06 11.61
C MET A 98 -0.41 -6.22 10.94
N PHE A 99 0.23 -7.02 10.06
CA PHE A 99 -0.38 -8.26 9.54
C PHE A 99 -0.59 -9.31 10.64
N ARG A 100 0.38 -9.47 11.55
CA ARG A 100 0.23 -10.36 12.71
C ARG A 100 -0.96 -9.95 13.55
N VAL A 101 -1.05 -8.67 13.92
CA VAL A 101 -2.17 -8.13 14.70
C VAL A 101 -3.51 -8.27 13.97
N LEU A 102 -3.54 -8.03 12.65
CA LEU A 102 -4.73 -8.25 11.84
C LEU A 102 -5.20 -9.70 11.94
N ASN A 103 -4.29 -10.69 11.87
CA ASN A 103 -4.62 -12.10 12.02
C ASN A 103 -5.21 -12.43 13.40
N GLU A 104 -4.61 -11.90 14.46
CA GLU A 104 -5.01 -12.15 15.85
C GLU A 104 -6.37 -11.52 16.16
N ARG A 105 -6.62 -10.29 15.69
CA ARG A 105 -7.78 -9.49 16.05
C ARG A 105 -8.97 -9.63 15.08
N ALA A 106 -8.75 -10.20 13.91
CA ALA A 106 -9.79 -10.33 12.89
C ALA A 106 -11.07 -11.04 13.38
N PRO A 107 -11.02 -12.14 14.15
CA PRO A 107 -12.23 -12.76 14.65
C PRO A 107 -13.09 -11.81 15.51
N GLU A 108 -12.44 -11.00 16.35
CA GLU A 108 -13.11 -10.03 17.20
C GLU A 108 -13.68 -8.85 16.39
N VAL A 109 -12.87 -8.31 15.49
CA VAL A 109 -13.22 -7.07 14.77
C VAL A 109 -14.17 -7.34 13.60
N PHE A 110 -13.97 -8.43 12.88
CA PHE A 110 -14.72 -8.75 11.65
C PHE A 110 -15.76 -9.86 11.86
N GLY A 111 -15.69 -10.59 12.97
CA GLY A 111 -16.54 -11.74 13.24
C GLY A 111 -16.11 -13.03 12.55
N ALA A 112 -14.95 -13.04 11.88
CA ALA A 112 -14.38 -14.19 11.19
C ALA A 112 -12.85 -14.09 11.07
N ARG A 113 -12.19 -15.27 11.05
CA ARG A 113 -10.76 -15.34 10.69
C ARG A 113 -10.57 -14.93 9.22
N GLN A 114 -9.55 -14.14 8.96
CA GLN A 114 -9.21 -13.74 7.60
C GLN A 114 -8.23 -14.74 7.00
N LYS A 115 -8.58 -15.33 5.86
CA LYS A 115 -7.76 -16.33 5.18
C LYS A 115 -6.97 -15.76 4.01
N ARG A 116 -7.50 -14.72 3.38
CA ARG A 116 -6.97 -14.15 2.13
C ARG A 116 -6.82 -12.65 2.25
N TYR A 117 -5.77 -12.14 1.65
CA TYR A 117 -5.49 -10.71 1.54
C TYR A 117 -5.42 -10.26 0.09
N GLN A 118 -5.85 -9.03 -0.13
CA GLN A 118 -5.49 -8.23 -1.29
C GLN A 118 -4.83 -6.94 -0.77
N ILE A 119 -3.79 -6.48 -1.42
CA ILE A 119 -3.02 -5.33 -0.92
C ILE A 119 -3.05 -4.21 -1.96
N VAL A 120 -3.33 -2.99 -1.51
CA VAL A 120 -3.16 -1.76 -2.29
C VAL A 120 -2.10 -0.92 -1.59
N ALA A 121 -0.98 -0.68 -2.25
CA ALA A 121 0.15 0.02 -1.66
C ALA A 121 0.66 1.14 -2.57
N ASN A 122 1.01 2.28 -1.96
CA ASN A 122 1.43 3.47 -2.69
C ASN A 122 2.93 3.75 -2.49
N SER A 123 3.62 4.12 -3.57
CA SER A 123 5.01 4.59 -3.56
C SER A 123 5.93 3.64 -2.77
N MET A 124 6.69 4.12 -1.79
CA MET A 124 7.56 3.31 -0.95
C MET A 124 6.84 2.11 -0.29
N GLY A 125 5.56 2.28 0.09
CA GLY A 125 4.75 1.17 0.62
C GLY A 125 4.62 0.01 -0.37
N GLY A 126 4.53 0.30 -1.67
CA GLY A 126 4.53 -0.71 -2.73
C GLY A 126 5.87 -1.46 -2.81
N THR A 127 6.99 -0.76 -2.70
CA THR A 127 8.32 -1.42 -2.66
C THR A 127 8.45 -2.31 -1.43
N MET A 128 7.94 -1.86 -0.29
CA MET A 128 7.92 -2.71 0.92
C MET A 128 7.10 -3.97 0.72
N VAL A 129 5.89 -3.84 0.16
CA VAL A 129 5.03 -5.00 -0.17
C VAL A 129 5.76 -5.98 -1.06
N SER A 130 6.52 -5.50 -2.06
CA SER A 130 7.32 -6.37 -2.95
C SER A 130 8.40 -7.19 -2.21
N THR A 131 8.68 -6.88 -0.95
CA THR A 131 9.66 -7.61 -0.11
C THR A 131 9.04 -8.48 0.98
N LEU A 132 7.71 -8.52 1.11
CA LEU A 132 6.99 -9.20 2.20
C LEU A 132 6.72 -10.69 1.89
N ARG A 133 7.77 -11.46 1.63
CA ARG A 133 7.66 -12.92 1.34
C ARG A 133 6.85 -13.68 2.39
N GLU A 134 6.93 -13.25 3.64
CA GLU A 134 6.29 -13.88 4.79
C GLU A 134 4.75 -13.85 4.72
N VAL A 135 4.17 -12.87 4.01
CA VAL A 135 2.72 -12.74 3.86
C VAL A 135 2.20 -13.22 2.50
N PHE A 136 3.09 -13.40 1.51
CA PHE A 136 2.73 -13.81 0.14
C PHE A 136 1.83 -15.04 0.05
N PRO A 137 2.02 -16.11 0.83
CA PRO A 137 1.16 -17.30 0.74
C PRO A 137 -0.33 -17.03 0.98
N ARG A 138 -0.66 -15.90 1.59
CA ARG A 138 -2.04 -15.49 1.89
C ARG A 138 -2.51 -14.30 1.05
N VAL A 139 -1.67 -13.79 0.16
CA VAL A 139 -1.98 -12.63 -0.69
C VAL A 139 -2.34 -13.10 -2.10
N GLY A 140 -3.59 -12.91 -2.49
CA GLY A 140 -4.06 -13.28 -3.82
C GLY A 140 -3.82 -12.21 -4.88
N LYS A 141 -3.90 -10.93 -4.50
CA LYS A 141 -3.71 -9.81 -5.42
C LYS A 141 -2.93 -8.67 -4.76
N VAL A 142 -2.07 -8.01 -5.53
CA VAL A 142 -1.41 -6.77 -5.13
C VAL A 142 -1.61 -5.68 -6.20
N VAL A 143 -1.94 -4.49 -5.76
CA VAL A 143 -1.95 -3.27 -6.58
C VAL A 143 -0.89 -2.33 -6.05
N LEU A 144 0.09 -2.03 -6.86
CA LEU A 144 1.28 -1.27 -6.50
C LEU A 144 1.31 0.02 -7.31
N CYS A 145 1.16 1.15 -6.62
CA CYS A 145 0.92 2.46 -7.23
C CYS A 145 2.15 3.36 -7.12
N GLY A 146 2.71 3.82 -8.23
CA GLY A 146 3.77 4.82 -8.26
C GLY A 146 5.05 4.38 -7.53
N LEU A 147 5.53 3.17 -7.76
CA LEU A 147 6.73 2.63 -7.11
C LEU A 147 7.80 2.23 -8.12
N GLY A 148 9.01 1.99 -7.63
CA GLY A 148 10.13 1.50 -8.42
C GLY A 148 11.01 0.51 -7.65
N THR A 149 12.03 -0.01 -8.30
CA THR A 149 12.98 -0.98 -7.73
C THR A 149 14.00 -0.36 -6.79
N GLY A 150 14.08 0.97 -6.69
CA GLY A 150 15.06 1.67 -5.86
C GLY A 150 14.65 3.09 -5.51
N ALA A 151 15.40 3.72 -4.64
CA ALA A 151 15.23 5.13 -4.27
C ALA A 151 15.93 6.06 -5.26
N SER A 152 15.25 7.12 -5.70
CA SER A 152 15.84 8.16 -6.55
C SER A 152 16.73 9.14 -5.77
N SER A 153 16.66 9.18 -4.43
CA SER A 153 17.43 10.10 -3.60
C SER A 153 17.77 9.48 -2.25
N ALA A 154 19.06 9.47 -1.92
CA ALA A 154 19.59 9.04 -0.62
C ALA A 154 19.48 10.14 0.48
N THR A 155 18.94 11.30 0.18
CA THR A 155 18.87 12.43 1.12
C THR A 155 17.78 12.30 2.19
N LYS A 156 16.81 11.41 1.98
CA LYS A 156 15.74 11.14 2.95
C LYS A 156 16.16 9.97 3.86
N PRO A 157 15.97 10.05 5.19
CA PRO A 157 16.44 9.01 6.12
C PRO A 157 16.01 7.59 5.77
N ILE A 158 14.73 7.36 5.53
CA ILE A 158 14.22 6.03 5.14
C ILE A 158 14.78 5.58 3.79
N LEU A 159 14.92 6.49 2.82
CA LEU A 159 15.43 6.17 1.50
C LEU A 159 16.93 5.87 1.50
N SER A 160 17.72 6.46 2.41
CA SER A 160 19.14 6.15 2.55
C SER A 160 19.42 4.71 2.99
N THR A 161 18.44 4.06 3.65
CA THR A 161 18.52 2.65 4.07
C THR A 161 17.74 1.71 3.14
N TYR A 162 17.37 2.20 1.96
CA TYR A 162 16.60 1.43 0.98
C TYR A 162 17.36 0.16 0.56
N PRO A 163 16.67 -0.98 0.42
CA PRO A 163 17.33 -2.22 0.02
C PRO A 163 17.87 -2.15 -1.40
N SER A 164 18.83 -3.02 -1.71
CA SER A 164 19.33 -3.11 -3.07
C SER A 164 18.23 -3.53 -4.05
N LYS A 165 18.32 -3.06 -5.29
CA LYS A 165 17.45 -3.48 -6.39
C LYS A 165 17.34 -5.00 -6.49
N ARG A 166 18.48 -5.71 -6.38
CA ARG A 166 18.52 -7.19 -6.39
C ARG A 166 17.67 -7.80 -5.28
N TYR A 167 17.68 -7.23 -4.08
CA TYR A 167 16.85 -7.73 -2.98
C TYR A 167 15.36 -7.57 -3.29
N VAL A 168 14.93 -6.40 -3.78
CA VAL A 168 13.53 -6.13 -4.13
C VAL A 168 13.06 -7.07 -5.25
N THR A 169 13.83 -7.17 -6.35
CA THR A 169 13.46 -8.00 -7.51
C THR A 169 13.45 -9.49 -7.19
N SER A 170 14.43 -9.98 -6.41
CA SER A 170 14.44 -11.39 -6.00
C SER A 170 13.31 -11.74 -5.02
N ALA A 171 12.85 -10.79 -4.25
CA ALA A 171 11.67 -10.99 -3.40
C ALA A 171 10.38 -11.00 -4.24
N ALA A 172 10.21 -10.03 -5.13
CA ALA A 172 9.06 -9.95 -6.03
C ALA A 172 8.88 -11.23 -6.86
N ALA A 173 9.99 -11.83 -7.31
CA ALA A 173 9.98 -13.08 -8.10
C ALA A 173 9.36 -14.29 -7.37
N THR A 174 9.20 -14.24 -6.05
CA THR A 174 8.56 -15.32 -5.29
C THR A 174 7.04 -15.17 -5.15
N PHE A 175 6.46 -14.06 -5.61
CA PHE A 175 5.03 -13.84 -5.52
C PHE A 175 4.28 -14.58 -6.65
N THR A 176 3.24 -15.34 -6.29
CA THR A 176 2.49 -16.20 -7.23
C THR A 176 1.06 -15.73 -7.50
N GLY A 177 0.61 -14.65 -6.86
CA GLY A 177 -0.73 -14.08 -7.07
C GLY A 177 -0.79 -13.15 -8.29
N ASP A 178 -1.82 -12.32 -8.36
CA ASP A 178 -1.98 -11.33 -9.42
C ASP A 178 -1.35 -9.99 -9.01
N VAL A 179 -0.67 -9.35 -9.94
CA VAL A 179 0.00 -8.05 -9.74
C VAL A 179 -0.52 -7.03 -10.75
N LEU A 180 -0.91 -5.87 -10.24
CA LEU A 180 -1.16 -4.68 -11.05
C LEU A 180 -0.18 -3.58 -10.63
N LEU A 181 0.68 -3.14 -11.53
CA LEU A 181 1.44 -1.90 -11.38
C LEU A 181 0.63 -0.75 -11.96
N LEU A 182 0.43 0.30 -11.18
CA LEU A 182 -0.30 1.49 -11.59
C LEU A 182 0.61 2.71 -11.53
N GLN A 183 0.68 3.47 -12.62
CA GLN A 183 1.54 4.66 -12.70
C GLN A 183 0.81 5.84 -13.31
N GLY A 184 1.14 7.04 -12.85
CA GLY A 184 0.76 8.28 -13.53
C GLY A 184 1.68 8.53 -14.74
N GLU A 185 1.11 8.92 -15.88
CA GLU A 185 1.87 9.25 -17.09
C GLU A 185 2.90 10.38 -16.86
N LYS A 186 2.55 11.34 -16.01
CA LYS A 186 3.37 12.50 -15.63
C LYS A 186 4.07 12.33 -14.27
N ASP A 187 4.33 11.08 -13.86
CA ASP A 187 5.06 10.81 -12.62
C ASP A 187 6.52 11.23 -12.74
N ALA A 188 6.87 12.35 -12.11
CA ALA A 188 8.23 12.89 -12.07
C ALA A 188 9.10 12.32 -10.92
N VAL A 189 8.51 11.47 -10.05
CA VAL A 189 9.19 10.91 -8.88
C VAL A 189 9.78 9.54 -9.18
N VAL A 190 9.04 8.71 -9.91
CA VAL A 190 9.44 7.34 -10.28
C VAL A 190 9.46 7.20 -11.79
N PRO A 191 10.63 6.94 -12.41
CA PRO A 191 10.74 6.73 -13.85
C PRO A 191 9.93 5.50 -14.32
N LEU A 192 9.31 5.59 -15.49
CA LEU A 192 8.55 4.49 -16.12
C LEU A 192 9.39 3.21 -16.25
N ALA A 193 10.66 3.33 -16.63
CA ALA A 193 11.59 2.21 -16.78
C ALA A 193 11.78 1.42 -15.47
N SER A 194 11.76 2.10 -14.33
CA SER A 194 11.88 1.42 -13.02
C SER A 194 10.67 0.54 -12.69
N GLN A 195 9.50 0.88 -13.21
CA GLN A 195 8.31 0.05 -13.11
C GLN A 195 8.36 -1.15 -14.06
N ASP A 196 8.88 -0.98 -15.26
CA ASP A 196 9.02 -2.09 -16.22
C ASP A 196 9.98 -3.17 -15.68
N GLU A 197 11.06 -2.75 -15.04
CA GLU A 197 11.98 -3.66 -14.35
C GLU A 197 11.29 -4.42 -13.20
N LEU A 198 10.46 -3.72 -12.42
CA LEU A 198 9.74 -4.37 -11.33
C LEU A 198 8.65 -5.31 -11.85
N LEU A 199 7.95 -4.93 -12.93
CA LEU A 199 6.97 -5.82 -13.57
C LEU A 199 7.62 -7.12 -14.03
N ALA A 200 8.76 -7.03 -14.72
CA ALA A 200 9.53 -8.19 -15.15
C ALA A 200 10.01 -9.06 -13.97
N ALA A 201 10.25 -8.45 -12.81
CA ALA A 201 10.67 -9.18 -11.61
C ALA A 201 9.58 -10.05 -10.99
N TYR A 202 8.30 -9.79 -11.25
CA TYR A 202 7.19 -10.64 -10.82
C TYR A 202 7.03 -11.89 -11.72
N SER A 203 8.12 -12.57 -12.00
CA SER A 203 8.21 -13.68 -12.96
C SER A 203 7.42 -14.94 -12.59
N SER A 204 7.09 -15.14 -11.31
CA SER A 204 6.24 -16.24 -10.85
C SER A 204 4.77 -15.83 -10.64
N ALA A 205 4.42 -14.57 -10.88
CA ALA A 205 3.03 -14.12 -10.74
C ALA A 205 2.11 -14.81 -11.75
N ARG A 206 0.90 -15.17 -11.32
CA ARG A 206 -0.12 -15.72 -12.20
C ARG A 206 -0.55 -14.72 -13.27
N LEU A 207 -0.65 -13.46 -12.90
CA LEU A 207 -0.90 -12.31 -13.77
C LEU A 207 0.00 -11.17 -13.32
N ALA A 208 0.75 -10.57 -14.24
CA ALA A 208 1.48 -9.33 -14.02
C ALA A 208 1.11 -8.33 -15.11
N ALA A 209 0.50 -7.23 -14.72
CA ALA A 209 0.04 -6.18 -15.63
C ALA A 209 0.48 -4.79 -15.17
N LYS A 210 0.66 -3.87 -16.12
CA LYS A 210 0.88 -2.45 -15.84
C LYS A 210 -0.21 -1.62 -16.51
N LYS A 211 -0.68 -0.60 -15.78
CA LYS A 211 -1.58 0.39 -16.32
C LYS A 211 -1.06 1.80 -16.04
N VAL A 212 -1.14 2.67 -17.05
CA VAL A 212 -0.75 4.07 -16.94
C VAL A 212 -2.00 4.92 -16.92
N ILE A 213 -2.12 5.84 -15.96
CA ILE A 213 -3.22 6.80 -15.88
C ILE A 213 -2.82 8.07 -16.64
N PRO A 214 -3.51 8.39 -17.76
CA PRO A 214 -3.16 9.54 -18.59
C PRO A 214 -3.21 10.86 -17.82
N GLY A 215 -2.21 11.71 -18.02
CA GLY A 215 -2.09 13.04 -17.40
C GLY A 215 -1.91 13.05 -15.89
N ALA A 216 -1.85 11.90 -15.22
CA ALA A 216 -1.70 11.83 -13.77
C ALA A 216 -0.24 11.94 -13.33
N ASN A 217 0.01 12.62 -12.22
CA ASN A 217 1.30 12.70 -11.54
C ASN A 217 1.50 11.52 -10.56
N HIS A 218 2.60 11.57 -9.78
CA HIS A 218 2.91 10.56 -8.75
C HIS A 218 1.77 10.31 -7.76
N ASN A 219 1.01 11.32 -7.41
CA ASN A 219 -0.12 11.22 -6.50
C ASN A 219 -1.45 10.90 -7.20
N PHE A 220 -1.41 10.58 -8.50
CA PHE A 220 -2.59 10.34 -9.33
C PHE A 220 -3.59 11.50 -9.33
N SER A 221 -3.05 12.72 -9.32
CA SER A 221 -3.79 13.96 -9.60
C SER A 221 -3.33 14.52 -10.94
N LYS A 222 -4.19 15.26 -11.66
CA LYS A 222 -3.80 15.91 -12.92
C LYS A 222 -2.91 17.11 -12.68
N ILE A 223 -1.94 17.33 -13.57
CA ILE A 223 -1.02 18.48 -13.53
C ILE A 223 -1.61 19.70 -14.24
N ASP A 224 -2.40 19.52 -15.29
CA ASP A 224 -2.73 20.55 -16.28
C ASP A 224 -4.06 21.28 -16.01
N GLY A 225 -4.43 21.52 -14.75
CA GLY A 225 -5.68 22.22 -14.42
C GLY A 225 -6.96 21.52 -14.91
N GLY A 226 -6.82 20.38 -15.59
CA GLY A 226 -7.93 19.56 -16.06
C GLY A 226 -8.62 18.86 -14.89
N ASN A 227 -9.81 18.39 -15.13
CA ASN A 227 -10.71 17.79 -14.15
C ASN A 227 -9.98 16.76 -13.24
N GLN A 228 -9.54 17.21 -12.04
CA GLN A 228 -8.87 16.35 -11.05
C GLN A 228 -9.70 15.12 -10.70
N SER A 229 -11.04 15.19 -10.82
CA SER A 229 -11.94 14.09 -10.54
C SER A 229 -11.72 12.92 -11.50
N LEU A 230 -11.44 13.16 -12.78
CA LEU A 230 -11.30 12.09 -13.77
C LEU A 230 -10.08 11.18 -13.52
N ALA A 231 -8.89 11.74 -13.25
CA ALA A 231 -7.71 10.93 -12.93
C ALA A 231 -7.92 10.12 -11.64
N TYR A 232 -8.63 10.71 -10.71
CA TYR A 232 -9.00 10.09 -9.44
C TYR A 232 -10.01 8.96 -9.62
N GLU A 233 -11.05 9.17 -10.42
CA GLU A 233 -12.05 8.16 -10.75
C GLU A 233 -11.44 6.99 -11.52
N LEU A 234 -10.57 7.26 -12.48
CA LEU A 234 -9.81 6.22 -13.21
C LEU A 234 -8.94 5.40 -12.26
N TYR A 235 -8.20 6.06 -11.35
CA TYR A 235 -7.41 5.38 -10.33
C TYR A 235 -8.27 4.42 -9.50
N ILE A 236 -9.40 4.90 -8.96
CA ILE A 236 -10.32 4.09 -8.15
C ILE A 236 -10.94 2.97 -8.98
N SER A 237 -11.41 3.27 -10.19
CA SER A 237 -12.07 2.31 -11.06
C SER A 237 -11.14 1.17 -11.45
N VAL A 238 -9.93 1.48 -11.90
CA VAL A 238 -8.93 0.49 -12.31
C VAL A 238 -8.57 -0.44 -11.15
N ILE A 239 -8.30 0.12 -9.96
CA ILE A 239 -7.97 -0.71 -8.79
C ILE A 239 -9.17 -1.56 -8.39
N PHE A 240 -10.36 -0.96 -8.33
CA PHE A 240 -11.57 -1.67 -7.96
C PHE A 240 -11.84 -2.85 -8.90
N SER A 241 -11.81 -2.62 -10.23
CA SER A 241 -12.03 -3.66 -11.24
C SER A 241 -11.01 -4.81 -11.10
N PHE A 242 -9.73 -4.48 -10.94
CA PHE A 242 -8.69 -5.50 -10.74
C PHE A 242 -8.92 -6.32 -9.46
N LEU A 243 -9.22 -5.66 -8.33
CA LEU A 243 -9.45 -6.38 -7.06
C LEU A 243 -10.67 -7.31 -7.16
N MET A 244 -11.72 -6.85 -7.85
CA MET A 244 -12.97 -7.62 -8.01
C MET A 244 -12.91 -8.66 -9.13
N GLY A 245 -11.89 -8.64 -9.99
CA GLY A 245 -11.81 -9.50 -11.17
C GLY A 245 -12.86 -9.17 -12.23
N ILE A 246 -13.19 -7.90 -12.35
CA ILE A 246 -14.09 -7.36 -13.38
C ILE A 246 -13.21 -6.85 -14.53
N GLU A 247 -13.43 -7.38 -15.73
CA GLU A 247 -12.75 -6.94 -16.96
C GLU A 247 -13.29 -5.61 -17.49
#